data_c7bb7ecc59de242933273483ea5b9757
#
_entry.id   c7bb7ecc59de242933273483ea5b9757
#
_cell.length_a   1.000
_cell.length_b   1.000
_cell.length_c   1.000
_cell.angle_alpha   90.00
_cell.angle_beta   90.00
_cell.angle_gamma   90.00
#
_symmetry.space_group_name_H-M   'P 1'
#
loop_
_entity.id
_entity.type
_entity.pdbx_description
1 polymer ?
#
loop_
_entity_poly.entity_id
_entity_poly.type
_entity_poly.pdbx_seq_one_letter_code
_entity_poly.pdbx_strand_id
1 'polypeptide(L)'
;MATISSFRTALSAPRSYFSALAGISCLEERILRSTYFAEMKVECDGRKMLIYMPLSAVSLRRAERFLPLKRHLADPVVPPLTLLREEMRWVDAVGRTTACDILCEPLPAGLPFADALATIADDEEAAQIMDALDELQARLLRADVSHNNIREENIVVGEDYRLWLVRWYYATDGAGGDAAAFDALRGKVAAKCEGMALREPDFDGYNVAQPLDGHLSVRLMREGLAAVEDATGWGFVDSDNRIVVEPKYEWVSDFREGRAEVQTAEGMGLIDKHGEYIILPRYKIVEYDAVSGCSQVLGDEGWMVFDYEGVQLQPLECEQDISVYPPPKLECEIV
;
A
#
# COMPACT_ATOMS: atom_id res chain seq x y z
N MET A 1 16.53 13.52 11.02
CA MET A 1 15.39 12.58 10.90
C MET A 1 15.21 11.84 12.21
N ALA A 2 13.99 11.50 12.61
CA ALA A 2 13.73 10.72 13.83
C ALA A 2 14.31 9.31 13.69
N THR A 3 14.79 8.75 14.81
CA THR A 3 15.35 7.41 14.90
C THR A 3 14.47 6.53 15.81
N ILE A 4 14.59 5.21 15.71
CA ILE A 4 13.90 4.30 16.64
C ILE A 4 14.32 4.58 18.09
N SER A 5 15.56 5.00 18.33
CA SER A 5 16.04 5.39 19.66
C SER A 5 15.33 6.64 20.17
N SER A 6 15.19 7.71 19.35
CA SER A 6 14.44 8.90 19.71
C SER A 6 12.96 8.62 19.95
N PHE A 7 12.36 7.73 19.15
CA PHE A 7 10.98 7.30 19.33
C PHE A 7 10.79 6.53 20.65
N ARG A 8 11.70 5.60 20.97
CA ARG A 8 11.69 4.87 22.24
C ARG A 8 11.80 5.82 23.45
N THR A 9 12.70 6.81 23.37
CA THR A 9 12.84 7.83 24.40
C THR A 9 11.56 8.65 24.55
N ALA A 10 10.93 9.04 23.44
CA ALA A 10 9.67 9.78 23.45
C ALA A 10 8.54 8.97 24.10
N LEU A 11 8.43 7.67 23.78
CA LEU A 11 7.43 6.77 24.36
C LEU A 11 7.64 6.55 25.87
N SER A 12 8.88 6.63 26.37
CA SER A 12 9.16 6.51 27.81
C SER A 12 8.81 7.76 28.62
N ALA A 13 8.69 8.92 27.97
CA ALA A 13 8.34 10.19 28.61
C ALA A 13 7.40 11.04 27.73
N PRO A 14 6.18 10.56 27.41
CA PRO A 14 5.33 11.15 26.38
C PRO A 14 5.08 12.64 26.57
N ARG A 15 4.84 13.09 27.80
CA ARG A 15 4.57 14.51 28.13
C ARG A 15 5.68 15.47 27.73
N SER A 16 6.91 14.96 27.58
CA SER A 16 8.08 15.77 27.25
C SER A 16 8.34 15.86 25.75
N TYR A 17 7.79 14.93 24.98
CA TYR A 17 8.12 14.77 23.57
C TYR A 17 6.93 14.90 22.62
N PHE A 18 5.71 14.55 23.05
CA PHE A 18 4.50 14.62 22.24
C PHE A 18 3.63 15.83 22.66
N SER A 19 2.88 16.35 21.69
CA SER A 19 1.95 17.45 21.89
C SER A 19 0.53 16.92 22.16
N ALA A 20 -0.15 16.43 21.13
CA ALA A 20 -1.50 15.88 21.24
C ALA A 20 -1.49 14.48 21.89
N LEU A 21 -0.42 13.73 21.71
CA LEU A 21 -0.23 12.38 22.29
C LEU A 21 0.50 12.40 23.64
N ALA A 22 0.55 13.54 24.33
CA ALA A 22 1.26 13.66 25.61
C ALA A 22 0.72 12.72 26.71
N GLY A 23 -0.51 12.26 26.61
CA GLY A 23 -1.18 11.37 27.56
C GLY A 23 -1.13 9.89 27.22
N ILE A 24 -0.34 9.47 26.22
CA ILE A 24 -0.31 8.06 25.80
C ILE A 24 0.35 7.16 26.85
N SER A 25 -0.13 5.91 26.86
CA SER A 25 0.52 4.77 27.50
C SER A 25 0.74 3.66 26.48
N CYS A 26 1.91 3.03 26.54
CA CYS A 26 2.22 1.92 25.63
C CYS A 26 1.47 0.66 26.08
N LEU A 27 0.84 -0.04 25.14
CA LEU A 27 0.17 -1.32 25.36
C LEU A 27 1.11 -2.51 25.19
N GLU A 28 2.27 -2.29 24.57
CA GLU A 28 3.31 -3.29 24.32
C GLU A 28 4.68 -2.71 24.67
N GLU A 29 5.65 -3.57 24.99
CA GLU A 29 7.02 -3.13 25.31
C GLU A 29 7.88 -2.93 24.04
N ARG A 30 7.49 -3.60 22.95
CA ARG A 30 8.31 -3.68 21.74
C ARG A 30 7.81 -2.75 20.67
N ILE A 31 8.68 -1.85 20.21
CA ILE A 31 8.49 -1.09 18.97
C ILE A 31 8.64 -2.07 17.79
N LEU A 32 7.60 -2.20 16.96
CA LEU A 32 7.69 -2.94 15.71
C LEU A 32 8.27 -2.04 14.63
N ARG A 33 9.01 -2.63 13.70
CA ARG A 33 9.62 -1.92 12.59
C ARG A 33 9.17 -2.55 11.29
N SER A 34 8.51 -1.77 10.44
CA SER A 34 8.29 -2.08 9.03
C SER A 34 9.36 -1.41 8.15
N THR A 35 9.25 -1.55 6.85
CA THR A 35 10.11 -0.85 5.88
C THR A 35 9.97 0.67 6.01
N TYR A 36 8.76 1.16 6.31
CA TYR A 36 8.43 2.59 6.27
C TYR A 36 8.30 3.24 7.63
N PHE A 37 7.87 2.49 8.65
CA PHE A 37 7.49 3.05 9.93
C PHE A 37 8.05 2.25 11.10
N ALA A 38 8.34 2.96 12.19
CA ALA A 38 8.37 2.38 13.52
C ALA A 38 6.98 2.54 14.14
N GLU A 39 6.40 1.47 14.66
CA GLU A 39 5.03 1.46 15.16
C GLU A 39 4.95 1.02 16.62
N MET A 40 3.95 1.53 17.32
CA MET A 40 3.63 1.18 18.70
C MET A 40 2.12 1.17 18.90
N LYS A 41 1.63 0.15 19.59
CA LYS A 41 0.26 0.15 20.12
C LYS A 41 0.20 0.96 21.40
N VAL A 42 -0.69 1.94 21.43
CA VAL A 42 -0.83 2.86 22.56
C VAL A 42 -2.30 3.03 22.94
N GLU A 43 -2.54 3.51 24.15
CA GLU A 43 -3.83 4.01 24.58
C GLU A 43 -3.69 5.50 24.91
N CYS A 44 -4.65 6.30 24.40
CA CYS A 44 -4.75 7.72 24.68
C CYS A 44 -6.23 8.07 24.97
N ASP A 45 -6.50 8.64 26.12
CA ASP A 45 -7.86 9.01 26.55
C ASP A 45 -8.88 7.86 26.43
N GLY A 46 -8.47 6.65 26.82
CA GLY A 46 -9.28 5.43 26.74
C GLY A 46 -9.47 4.85 25.35
N ARG A 47 -8.79 5.40 24.34
CA ARG A 47 -8.83 4.90 22.95
C ARG A 47 -7.54 4.20 22.59
N LYS A 48 -7.65 2.95 22.17
CA LYS A 48 -6.52 2.19 21.65
C LYS A 48 -6.24 2.58 20.19
N MET A 49 -4.96 2.74 19.88
CA MET A 49 -4.52 3.10 18.53
C MET A 49 -3.13 2.56 18.21
N LEU A 50 -2.84 2.45 16.93
CA LEU A 50 -1.50 2.33 16.40
C LEU A 50 -0.96 3.71 16.08
N ILE A 51 0.25 4.00 16.52
CA ILE A 51 0.98 5.20 16.13
C ILE A 51 2.21 4.81 15.32
N TYR A 52 2.46 5.56 14.26
CA TYR A 52 3.52 5.29 13.31
C TYR A 52 4.43 6.49 13.19
N MET A 53 5.70 6.30 13.51
CA MET A 53 6.77 7.27 13.27
C MET A 53 7.40 6.96 11.92
N PRO A 54 7.40 7.89 10.95
CA PRO A 54 8.01 7.68 9.64
C PRO A 54 9.54 7.54 9.77
N LEU A 55 10.12 6.54 9.09
CA LEU A 55 11.55 6.29 9.08
C LEU A 55 12.28 7.06 7.98
N SER A 56 11.55 7.63 7.03
CA SER A 56 12.08 8.38 5.90
C SER A 56 11.07 9.40 5.37
N ALA A 57 11.50 10.29 4.50
CA ALA A 57 10.61 11.19 3.78
C ALA A 57 9.65 10.44 2.84
N VAL A 58 10.07 9.30 2.30
CA VAL A 58 9.21 8.41 1.49
C VAL A 58 8.05 7.86 2.32
N SER A 59 8.32 7.45 3.57
CA SER A 59 7.28 6.98 4.50
C SER A 59 6.21 8.03 4.75
N LEU A 60 6.63 9.28 4.94
CA LEU A 60 5.71 10.40 5.16
C LEU A 60 4.86 10.67 3.91
N ARG A 61 5.47 10.75 2.74
CA ARG A 61 4.75 10.92 1.46
C ARG A 61 3.73 9.80 1.23
N ARG A 62 4.06 8.56 1.61
CA ARG A 62 3.14 7.43 1.52
C ARG A 62 1.89 7.63 2.40
N ALA A 63 2.08 8.06 3.65
CA ALA A 63 0.96 8.42 4.53
C ALA A 63 0.13 9.58 3.95
N GLU A 64 0.77 10.59 3.40
CA GLU A 64 0.11 11.76 2.78
C GLU A 64 -0.74 11.38 1.56
N ARG A 65 -0.30 10.42 0.75
CA ARG A 65 -1.08 9.91 -0.39
C ARG A 65 -2.34 9.19 0.04
N PHE A 66 -2.26 8.40 1.11
CA PHE A 66 -3.40 7.65 1.60
C PHE A 66 -4.50 8.57 2.19
N LEU A 67 -4.14 9.68 2.81
CA LEU A 67 -5.10 10.59 3.45
C LEU A 67 -6.15 11.20 2.49
N PRO A 68 -5.81 11.60 1.24
CA PRO A 68 -6.81 12.02 0.25
C PRO A 68 -7.76 10.91 -0.17
N LEU A 69 -7.27 9.69 -0.35
CA LEU A 69 -8.04 8.50 -0.71
C LEU A 69 -9.25 8.33 0.19
N LYS A 70 -9.04 8.44 1.49
CA LYS A 70 -10.06 8.35 2.53
C LYS A 70 -11.24 9.33 2.34
N ARG A 71 -11.01 10.51 1.76
CA ARG A 71 -12.06 11.55 1.62
C ARG A 71 -13.16 11.16 0.65
N HIS A 72 -12.89 10.22 -0.25
CA HIS A 72 -13.83 9.74 -1.26
C HIS A 72 -14.52 8.43 -0.86
N LEU A 73 -14.06 7.77 0.21
CA LEU A 73 -14.62 6.51 0.66
C LEU A 73 -15.72 6.75 1.69
N ALA A 74 -16.97 6.48 1.28
CA ALA A 74 -18.12 6.48 2.17
C ALA A 74 -18.20 5.21 3.03
N ASP A 75 -17.45 4.16 2.68
CA ASP A 75 -17.47 2.88 3.38
C ASP A 75 -16.58 2.91 4.63
N PRO A 76 -17.10 2.50 5.80
CA PRO A 76 -16.32 2.42 7.04
C PRO A 76 -15.27 1.29 7.04
N VAL A 77 -15.01 0.62 5.91
CA VAL A 77 -13.91 -0.36 5.80
C VAL A 77 -12.57 0.30 6.11
N VAL A 78 -12.40 1.55 5.69
CA VAL A 78 -11.19 2.34 5.94
C VAL A 78 -11.32 3.11 7.25
N PRO A 79 -10.41 2.92 8.23
CA PRO A 79 -10.48 3.60 9.51
C PRO A 79 -10.15 5.09 9.39
N PRO A 80 -10.52 5.90 10.39
CA PRO A 80 -10.21 7.34 10.41
C PRO A 80 -8.73 7.60 10.75
N LEU A 81 -7.83 7.41 9.81
CA LEU A 81 -6.42 7.76 9.96
C LEU A 81 -6.22 9.26 10.16
N THR A 82 -5.29 9.63 11.01
CA THR A 82 -4.96 11.02 11.31
C THR A 82 -3.45 11.22 11.28
N LEU A 83 -2.98 12.18 10.48
CA LEU A 83 -1.58 12.60 10.47
C LEU A 83 -1.44 13.85 11.36
N LEU A 84 -0.74 13.69 12.48
CA LEU A 84 -0.41 14.76 13.41
C LEU A 84 0.93 15.36 13.01
N ARG A 85 0.90 16.62 12.58
CA ARG A 85 2.09 17.34 12.12
C ARG A 85 2.96 17.79 13.28
N GLU A 86 4.28 17.63 13.13
CA GLU A 86 5.29 18.01 14.14
C GLU A 86 4.95 17.49 15.55
N GLU A 87 4.32 16.34 15.64
CA GLU A 87 3.75 15.82 16.88
C GLU A 87 4.82 15.38 17.88
N MET A 88 5.88 14.71 17.41
CA MET A 88 7.01 14.30 18.27
C MET A 88 8.16 15.28 18.11
N ARG A 89 8.63 15.86 19.24
CA ARG A 89 9.73 16.84 19.25
C ARG A 89 10.85 16.37 20.15
N TRP A 90 12.09 16.59 19.73
CA TRP A 90 13.28 16.27 20.52
C TRP A 90 14.42 17.24 20.22
N VAL A 91 15.43 17.25 21.08
CA VAL A 91 16.66 18.00 20.83
C VAL A 91 17.70 17.05 20.24
N ASP A 92 18.26 17.37 19.09
CA ASP A 92 19.29 16.57 18.43
C ASP A 92 20.68 16.69 19.12
N ALA A 93 21.65 15.92 18.65
CA ALA A 93 23.00 15.88 19.23
C ALA A 93 23.75 17.21 19.12
N VAL A 94 23.31 18.15 18.29
CA VAL A 94 23.89 19.49 18.15
C VAL A 94 23.04 20.57 18.83
N GLY A 95 22.07 20.18 19.64
CA GLY A 95 21.26 21.07 20.46
C GLY A 95 20.11 21.76 19.72
N ARG A 96 19.73 21.31 18.50
CA ARG A 96 18.62 21.88 17.75
C ARG A 96 17.32 21.12 18.06
N THR A 97 16.25 21.88 18.25
CA THR A 97 14.90 21.28 18.33
C THR A 97 14.50 20.76 16.95
N THR A 98 14.18 19.49 16.91
CA THR A 98 13.72 18.78 15.71
C THR A 98 12.34 18.20 15.97
N ALA A 99 11.51 18.09 14.93
CA ALA A 99 10.18 17.50 15.03
C ALA A 99 9.94 16.47 13.93
N CYS A 100 8.99 15.57 14.15
CA CYS A 100 8.46 14.70 13.10
C CYS A 100 6.96 14.51 13.27
N ASP A 101 6.31 14.20 12.16
CA ASP A 101 4.90 13.85 12.10
C ASP A 101 4.66 12.44 12.64
N ILE A 102 3.47 12.20 13.19
CA ILE A 102 3.03 10.88 13.64
C ILE A 102 1.70 10.56 12.95
N LEU A 103 1.64 9.42 12.30
CA LEU A 103 0.39 8.87 11.77
C LEU A 103 -0.29 8.07 12.89
N CYS A 104 -1.58 8.29 13.08
CA CYS A 104 -2.42 7.60 14.06
C CYS A 104 -3.50 6.80 13.35
N GLU A 105 -3.70 5.58 13.77
CA GLU A 105 -4.73 4.66 13.27
C GLU A 105 -5.49 4.06 14.46
N PRO A 106 -6.83 4.13 14.52
CA PRO A 106 -7.60 3.46 15.55
C PRO A 106 -7.33 1.95 15.53
N LEU A 107 -7.10 1.35 16.69
CA LEU A 107 -6.96 -0.08 16.84
C LEU A 107 -8.34 -0.69 17.18
N PRO A 108 -8.92 -1.52 16.30
CA PRO A 108 -10.18 -2.19 16.56
C PRO A 108 -10.09 -3.11 17.78
N ALA A 109 -11.19 -3.26 18.51
CA ALA A 109 -11.31 -4.27 19.56
C ALA A 109 -11.46 -5.66 18.92
N GLY A 110 -10.75 -6.66 19.47
CA GLY A 110 -10.81 -8.02 18.97
C GLY A 110 -9.49 -8.76 19.15
N LEU A 111 -9.41 -9.93 18.55
CA LEU A 111 -8.22 -10.78 18.53
C LEU A 111 -7.47 -10.64 17.21
N PRO A 112 -6.14 -10.74 17.20
CA PRO A 112 -5.39 -10.96 15.96
C PRO A 112 -5.93 -12.20 15.22
N PHE A 113 -5.96 -12.16 13.89
CA PHE A 113 -6.53 -13.26 13.08
C PHE A 113 -5.89 -14.62 13.38
N ALA A 114 -4.58 -14.66 13.60
CA ALA A 114 -3.88 -15.89 13.95
C ALA A 114 -4.36 -16.48 15.28
N ASP A 115 -4.65 -15.63 16.26
CA ASP A 115 -5.17 -16.06 17.57
C ASP A 115 -6.61 -16.52 17.46
N ALA A 116 -7.45 -15.80 16.72
CA ALA A 116 -8.83 -16.21 16.42
C ALA A 116 -8.86 -17.56 15.67
N LEU A 117 -7.99 -17.71 14.66
CA LEU A 117 -7.86 -18.96 13.92
C LEU A 117 -7.41 -20.14 14.82
N ALA A 118 -6.60 -19.86 15.85
CA ALA A 118 -6.18 -20.89 16.81
C ALA A 118 -7.32 -21.34 17.76
N THR A 119 -8.32 -20.48 17.97
CA THR A 119 -9.45 -20.75 18.88
C THR A 119 -10.68 -21.35 18.20
N ILE A 120 -10.69 -21.49 16.87
CA ILE A 120 -11.79 -22.14 16.14
C ILE A 120 -12.04 -23.53 16.73
N ALA A 121 -13.25 -23.75 17.20
CA ALA A 121 -13.66 -24.99 17.85
C ALA A 121 -14.41 -25.95 16.92
N ASP A 122 -15.10 -25.42 15.91
CA ASP A 122 -15.96 -26.20 15.01
C ASP A 122 -16.09 -25.57 13.62
N ASP A 123 -16.80 -26.31 12.74
CA ASP A 123 -17.02 -25.89 11.34
C ASP A 123 -17.94 -24.66 11.24
N GLU A 124 -18.79 -24.39 12.23
CA GLU A 124 -19.68 -23.22 12.23
C GLU A 124 -18.87 -21.93 12.45
N GLU A 125 -17.96 -21.93 13.43
CA GLU A 125 -17.06 -20.79 13.66
C GLU A 125 -16.13 -20.56 12.45
N ALA A 126 -15.62 -21.64 11.85
CA ALA A 126 -14.81 -21.53 10.64
C ALA A 126 -15.59 -20.94 9.46
N ALA A 127 -16.86 -21.34 9.29
CA ALA A 127 -17.74 -20.79 8.27
C ALA A 127 -18.00 -19.29 8.49
N GLN A 128 -18.19 -18.85 9.73
CA GLN A 128 -18.37 -17.43 10.06
C GLN A 128 -17.13 -16.59 9.69
N ILE A 129 -15.92 -17.11 9.97
CA ILE A 129 -14.68 -16.42 9.56
C ILE A 129 -14.52 -16.42 8.05
N MET A 130 -14.93 -17.50 7.36
CA MET A 130 -14.91 -17.58 5.90
C MET A 130 -15.84 -16.55 5.28
N ASP A 131 -17.09 -16.45 5.78
CA ASP A 131 -18.06 -15.43 5.34
C ASP A 131 -17.55 -14.01 5.61
N ALA A 132 -16.91 -13.80 6.75
CA ALA A 132 -16.33 -12.51 7.09
C ALA A 132 -15.15 -12.11 6.19
N LEU A 133 -14.34 -13.07 5.71
CA LEU A 133 -13.30 -12.83 4.71
C LEU A 133 -13.90 -12.43 3.36
N ASP A 134 -14.97 -13.12 2.94
CA ASP A 134 -15.70 -12.80 1.71
C ASP A 134 -16.30 -11.40 1.77
N GLU A 135 -16.98 -11.06 2.89
CA GLU A 135 -17.55 -9.72 3.09
C GLU A 135 -16.45 -8.62 3.14
N LEU A 136 -15.34 -8.87 3.83
CA LEU A 136 -14.24 -7.91 3.86
C LEU A 136 -13.67 -7.65 2.47
N GLN A 137 -13.42 -8.70 1.68
CA GLN A 137 -12.95 -8.59 0.31
C GLN A 137 -13.98 -7.85 -0.56
N ALA A 138 -15.26 -8.19 -0.48
CA ALA A 138 -16.33 -7.51 -1.21
C ALA A 138 -16.40 -6.01 -0.86
N ARG A 139 -16.19 -5.64 0.41
CA ARG A 139 -16.17 -4.23 0.84
C ARG A 139 -14.99 -3.47 0.25
N LEU A 140 -13.79 -4.08 0.19
CA LEU A 140 -12.64 -3.47 -0.48
C LEU A 140 -12.89 -3.27 -1.97
N LEU A 141 -13.49 -4.27 -2.63
CA LEU A 141 -13.88 -4.19 -4.04
C LEU A 141 -14.89 -3.07 -4.29
N ARG A 142 -15.96 -2.98 -3.49
CA ARG A 142 -16.97 -1.90 -3.60
C ARG A 142 -16.39 -0.51 -3.31
N ALA A 143 -15.41 -0.43 -2.42
CA ALA A 143 -14.72 0.81 -2.09
C ALA A 143 -13.64 1.21 -3.14
N ASP A 144 -13.38 0.33 -4.11
CA ASP A 144 -12.32 0.46 -5.11
C ASP A 144 -10.94 0.74 -4.48
N VAL A 145 -10.59 -0.07 -3.47
CA VAL A 145 -9.35 0.06 -2.70
C VAL A 145 -8.67 -1.28 -2.57
N SER A 146 -7.35 -1.31 -2.75
CA SER A 146 -6.49 -2.42 -2.34
C SER A 146 -5.73 -2.06 -1.07
N HIS A 147 -5.72 -2.96 -0.10
CA HIS A 147 -4.94 -2.78 1.14
C HIS A 147 -3.45 -3.06 0.92
N ASN A 148 -3.11 -3.93 -0.04
CA ASN A 148 -1.76 -4.34 -0.46
C ASN A 148 -0.89 -4.97 0.64
N ASN A 149 -1.48 -5.26 1.80
CA ASN A 149 -0.76 -5.89 2.92
C ASN A 149 -1.70 -6.78 3.74
N ILE A 150 -2.54 -7.56 3.06
CA ILE A 150 -3.46 -8.52 3.69
C ILE A 150 -2.64 -9.69 4.24
N ARG A 151 -2.56 -9.79 5.57
CA ARG A 151 -1.85 -10.82 6.33
C ARG A 151 -2.53 -11.04 7.68
N GLU A 152 -2.30 -12.19 8.31
CA GLU A 152 -2.86 -12.51 9.63
C GLU A 152 -2.58 -11.44 10.70
N GLU A 153 -1.37 -10.88 10.71
CA GLU A 153 -0.97 -9.83 11.65
C GLU A 153 -1.63 -8.47 11.38
N ASN A 154 -2.29 -8.31 10.23
CA ASN A 154 -2.95 -7.06 9.82
C ASN A 154 -4.48 -7.16 9.88
N ILE A 155 -5.01 -8.28 10.36
CA ILE A 155 -6.44 -8.50 10.52
C ILE A 155 -6.75 -8.65 11.99
N VAL A 156 -7.79 -7.96 12.45
CA VAL A 156 -8.38 -8.08 13.79
C VAL A 156 -9.77 -8.66 13.63
N VAL A 157 -10.07 -9.72 14.38
CA VAL A 157 -11.38 -10.38 14.41
C VAL A 157 -12.13 -9.86 15.62
N GLY A 158 -13.25 -9.18 15.39
CA GLY A 158 -14.15 -8.71 16.44
C GLY A 158 -14.96 -9.85 17.08
N GLU A 159 -15.62 -9.55 18.21
CA GLU A 159 -16.49 -10.53 18.92
C GLU A 159 -17.66 -11.01 18.07
N ASP A 160 -18.10 -10.22 17.07
CA ASP A 160 -19.14 -10.52 16.09
C ASP A 160 -18.60 -11.16 14.80
N TYR A 161 -17.39 -11.69 14.81
CA TYR A 161 -16.61 -12.18 13.67
C TYR A 161 -16.34 -11.13 12.58
N ARG A 162 -16.72 -9.88 12.76
CA ARG A 162 -16.39 -8.83 11.82
C ARG A 162 -14.89 -8.64 11.74
N LEU A 163 -14.38 -8.60 10.52
CA LEU A 163 -12.95 -8.39 10.25
C LEU A 163 -12.64 -6.90 10.04
N TRP A 164 -11.52 -6.50 10.62
CA TRP A 164 -10.96 -5.17 10.48
C TRP A 164 -9.53 -5.26 10.01
N LEU A 165 -9.14 -4.38 9.09
CA LEU A 165 -7.75 -4.24 8.67
C LEU A 165 -7.05 -3.14 9.45
N VAL A 166 -5.76 -3.34 9.68
CA VAL A 166 -4.83 -2.35 10.25
C VAL A 166 -3.61 -2.20 9.37
N ARG A 167 -2.82 -1.14 9.56
CA ARG A 167 -1.65 -0.79 8.75
C ARG A 167 -2.01 -0.36 7.34
N TRP A 168 -2.96 0.55 7.25
CA TRP A 168 -3.50 1.08 6.01
C TRP A 168 -2.54 1.93 5.17
N TYR A 169 -1.34 2.21 5.66
CA TYR A 169 -0.35 3.00 4.93
C TYR A 169 0.22 2.31 3.67
N TYR A 170 -0.17 1.06 3.40
CA TYR A 170 0.11 0.37 2.13
C TYR A 170 -1.02 0.50 1.10
N ALA A 171 -2.18 0.98 1.51
CA ALA A 171 -3.36 0.98 0.66
C ALA A 171 -3.23 1.94 -0.53
N THR A 172 -3.84 1.56 -1.63
CA THR A 172 -3.90 2.31 -2.88
C THR A 172 -5.30 2.36 -3.44
N ASP A 173 -5.57 3.32 -4.32
CA ASP A 173 -6.73 3.31 -5.20
C ASP A 173 -6.71 2.07 -6.10
N GLY A 174 -7.90 1.60 -6.46
CA GLY A 174 -8.09 0.44 -7.32
C GLY A 174 -8.16 -0.87 -6.57
N ALA A 175 -9.23 -1.60 -6.82
CA ALA A 175 -9.48 -2.90 -6.21
C ALA A 175 -8.77 -4.05 -6.93
N GLY A 176 -8.67 -5.20 -6.26
CA GLY A 176 -8.24 -6.47 -6.84
C GLY A 176 -6.79 -6.88 -6.54
N GLY A 177 -5.94 -5.99 -6.04
CA GLY A 177 -4.56 -6.30 -5.65
C GLY A 177 -4.43 -7.34 -4.53
N ASP A 178 -5.50 -7.54 -3.75
CA ASP A 178 -5.49 -8.38 -2.54
C ASP A 178 -6.04 -9.80 -2.75
N ALA A 179 -6.56 -10.16 -3.92
CA ALA A 179 -7.27 -11.43 -4.16
C ALA A 179 -6.48 -12.66 -3.71
N ALA A 180 -5.24 -12.80 -4.16
CA ALA A 180 -4.40 -13.95 -3.80
C ALA A 180 -4.11 -14.04 -2.29
N ALA A 181 -4.08 -12.91 -1.59
CA ALA A 181 -3.87 -12.88 -0.14
C ALA A 181 -5.13 -13.38 0.61
N PHE A 182 -6.32 -13.00 0.15
CA PHE A 182 -7.58 -13.54 0.68
C PHE A 182 -7.71 -15.05 0.43
N ASP A 183 -7.34 -15.54 -0.76
CA ASP A 183 -7.34 -16.98 -1.06
C ASP A 183 -6.42 -17.76 -0.13
N ALA A 184 -5.24 -17.22 0.16
CA ALA A 184 -4.30 -17.81 1.11
C ALA A 184 -4.90 -17.88 2.54
N LEU A 185 -5.63 -16.84 2.97
CA LEU A 185 -6.30 -16.84 4.28
C LEU A 185 -7.45 -17.83 4.34
N ARG A 186 -8.29 -17.93 3.29
CA ARG A 186 -9.34 -18.95 3.17
C ARG A 186 -8.76 -20.35 3.27
N GLY A 187 -7.63 -20.60 2.58
CA GLY A 187 -6.92 -21.87 2.69
C GLY A 187 -6.49 -22.20 4.10
N LYS A 188 -6.09 -21.23 4.90
CA LYS A 188 -5.74 -21.44 6.32
C LYS A 188 -6.96 -21.74 7.20
N VAL A 189 -8.10 -21.09 6.94
CA VAL A 189 -9.35 -21.40 7.64
C VAL A 189 -9.82 -22.81 7.28
N ALA A 190 -9.89 -23.15 6.00
CA ALA A 190 -10.30 -24.49 5.54
C ALA A 190 -9.42 -25.61 6.08
N ALA A 191 -8.12 -25.37 6.26
CA ALA A 191 -7.20 -26.36 6.83
C ALA A 191 -7.42 -26.64 8.33
N LYS A 192 -8.26 -25.85 9.02
CA LYS A 192 -8.59 -26.05 10.43
C LYS A 192 -9.74 -27.04 10.64
N CYS A 193 -10.61 -27.21 9.65
CA CYS A 193 -11.80 -28.02 9.75
C CYS A 193 -11.78 -29.12 8.68
N GLU A 194 -11.90 -30.36 9.12
CA GLU A 194 -11.93 -31.52 8.25
C GLU A 194 -13.25 -31.52 7.45
N GLY A 195 -13.20 -31.45 6.13
CA GLY A 195 -14.35 -31.42 5.25
C GLY A 195 -14.82 -30.05 4.78
N MET A 196 -14.23 -28.95 5.26
CA MET A 196 -14.50 -27.63 4.72
C MET A 196 -13.80 -27.48 3.37
N ALA A 197 -14.59 -27.25 2.31
CA ALA A 197 -14.05 -26.97 0.99
C ALA A 197 -13.70 -25.49 0.84
N LEU A 198 -12.60 -25.20 0.15
CA LEU A 198 -12.36 -23.87 -0.39
C LEU A 198 -13.50 -23.54 -1.35
N ARG A 199 -14.19 -22.43 -1.10
CA ARG A 199 -15.20 -21.91 -2.00
C ARG A 199 -14.66 -20.69 -2.75
N GLU A 200 -15.10 -20.52 -3.97
CA GLU A 200 -14.90 -19.26 -4.67
C GLU A 200 -15.76 -18.18 -4.01
N PRO A 201 -15.21 -17.00 -3.70
CA PRO A 201 -15.98 -15.93 -3.09
C PRO A 201 -17.07 -15.44 -4.05
N ASP A 202 -18.27 -15.23 -3.52
CA ASP A 202 -19.38 -14.66 -4.25
C ASP A 202 -19.33 -13.13 -4.13
N PHE A 203 -18.98 -12.47 -5.22
CA PHE A 203 -18.90 -11.00 -5.29
C PHE A 203 -20.07 -10.45 -6.12
N ASP A 204 -21.31 -10.72 -5.72
CA ASP A 204 -22.48 -10.22 -6.40
C ASP A 204 -22.35 -8.74 -6.76
N GLY A 205 -22.34 -8.46 -8.07
CA GLY A 205 -22.30 -7.13 -8.66
C GLY A 205 -20.91 -6.53 -8.88
N TYR A 206 -19.80 -7.27 -8.64
CA TYR A 206 -18.48 -6.84 -9.05
C TYR A 206 -18.09 -7.51 -10.38
N ASN A 207 -18.15 -6.75 -11.45
CA ASN A 207 -17.71 -7.21 -12.77
C ASN A 207 -16.20 -7.09 -12.88
N VAL A 208 -15.50 -8.24 -12.90
CA VAL A 208 -14.16 -8.30 -13.48
C VAL A 208 -14.31 -7.93 -14.96
N ALA A 209 -13.42 -7.11 -15.49
CA ALA A 209 -13.47 -6.70 -16.88
C ALA A 209 -13.73 -7.90 -17.80
N GLN A 210 -14.90 -7.89 -18.48
CA GLN A 210 -15.16 -8.83 -19.53
C GLN A 210 -14.39 -8.38 -20.77
N PRO A 211 -13.81 -9.28 -21.58
CA PRO A 211 -13.20 -8.88 -22.83
C PRO A 211 -14.20 -8.10 -23.67
N LEU A 212 -13.84 -6.87 -24.03
CA LEU A 212 -14.60 -6.11 -25.02
C LEU A 212 -14.48 -6.82 -26.37
N ASP A 213 -15.56 -6.87 -27.13
CA ASP A 213 -15.52 -7.39 -28.50
C ASP A 213 -14.42 -6.64 -29.30
N GLY A 214 -13.47 -7.39 -29.85
CA GLY A 214 -12.37 -6.83 -30.62
C GLY A 214 -11.00 -6.78 -29.90
N HIS A 215 -10.94 -7.06 -28.60
CA HIS A 215 -9.65 -7.19 -27.90
C HIS A 215 -9.01 -8.54 -28.16
N LEU A 216 -7.70 -8.52 -28.44
CA LEU A 216 -6.88 -9.71 -28.69
C LEU A 216 -6.43 -10.37 -27.37
N SER A 217 -6.21 -9.54 -26.34
CA SER A 217 -5.73 -9.98 -25.04
C SER A 217 -6.27 -9.08 -23.93
N VAL A 218 -6.53 -9.64 -22.76
CA VAL A 218 -6.94 -8.92 -21.55
C VAL A 218 -6.18 -9.50 -20.37
N ARG A 219 -5.49 -8.64 -19.60
CA ARG A 219 -4.81 -9.05 -18.36
C ARG A 219 -5.74 -8.93 -17.18
N LEU A 220 -5.34 -9.56 -16.07
CA LEU A 220 -6.05 -9.41 -14.80
C LEU A 220 -6.08 -7.95 -14.36
N MET A 221 -7.22 -7.51 -13.87
CA MET A 221 -7.39 -6.17 -13.34
C MET A 221 -6.47 -5.91 -12.15
N ARG A 222 -5.79 -4.77 -12.18
CA ARG A 222 -4.92 -4.27 -11.12
C ARG A 222 -5.29 -2.83 -10.82
N GLU A 223 -5.53 -2.53 -9.56
CA GLU A 223 -5.85 -1.18 -9.09
C GLU A 223 -7.04 -0.53 -9.83
N GLY A 224 -8.05 -1.33 -10.21
CA GLY A 224 -9.24 -0.89 -10.94
C GLY A 224 -9.09 -0.77 -12.44
N LEU A 225 -7.92 -1.12 -13.00
CA LEU A 225 -7.65 -1.09 -14.45
C LEU A 225 -7.11 -2.44 -14.94
N ALA A 226 -7.58 -2.87 -16.10
CA ALA A 226 -7.10 -4.04 -16.81
C ALA A 226 -6.38 -3.62 -18.09
N ALA A 227 -5.16 -4.13 -18.30
CA ALA A 227 -4.48 -3.93 -19.56
C ALA A 227 -5.18 -4.76 -20.66
N VAL A 228 -5.50 -4.12 -21.77
CA VAL A 228 -6.13 -4.71 -22.96
C VAL A 228 -5.30 -4.46 -24.19
N GLU A 229 -5.30 -5.43 -25.10
CA GLU A 229 -4.63 -5.35 -26.39
C GLU A 229 -5.65 -5.45 -27.51
N ASP A 230 -5.53 -4.57 -28.48
CA ASP A 230 -6.27 -4.65 -29.73
C ASP A 230 -5.33 -4.56 -30.95
N ALA A 231 -5.90 -4.35 -32.13
CA ALA A 231 -5.11 -4.24 -33.37
C ALA A 231 -4.19 -3.01 -33.43
N THR A 232 -4.38 -2.04 -32.55
CA THR A 232 -3.60 -0.79 -32.50
C THR A 232 -2.52 -0.83 -31.39
N GLY A 233 -2.65 -1.73 -30.42
CA GLY A 233 -1.69 -1.91 -29.35
C GLY A 233 -2.34 -2.16 -27.99
N TRP A 234 -1.57 -1.90 -26.93
CA TRP A 234 -2.00 -2.01 -25.55
C TRP A 234 -2.58 -0.70 -25.01
N GLY A 235 -3.64 -0.81 -24.21
CA GLY A 235 -4.27 0.27 -23.44
C GLY A 235 -4.85 -0.25 -22.14
N PHE A 236 -5.79 0.50 -21.53
CA PHE A 236 -6.40 0.08 -20.27
C PHE A 236 -7.90 0.37 -20.26
N VAL A 237 -8.65 -0.53 -19.61
CA VAL A 237 -10.10 -0.40 -19.36
C VAL A 237 -10.37 -0.44 -17.86
N ASP A 238 -11.48 0.16 -17.43
CA ASP A 238 -11.99 0.09 -16.06
C ASP A 238 -12.84 -1.18 -15.84
N SER A 239 -13.41 -1.32 -14.62
CA SER A 239 -14.30 -2.44 -14.25
C SER A 239 -15.60 -2.48 -15.06
N ASP A 240 -16.02 -1.37 -15.66
CA ASP A 240 -17.19 -1.29 -16.53
C ASP A 240 -16.86 -1.53 -18.00
N ASN A 241 -15.62 -1.98 -18.30
CA ASN A 241 -15.08 -2.14 -19.66
C ASN A 241 -15.03 -0.83 -20.49
N ARG A 242 -14.95 0.33 -19.82
CA ARG A 242 -14.75 1.60 -20.53
C ARG A 242 -13.25 1.81 -20.72
N ILE A 243 -12.89 2.26 -21.92
CA ILE A 243 -11.50 2.62 -22.23
C ILE A 243 -11.12 3.85 -21.39
N VAL A 244 -10.11 3.69 -20.54
CA VAL A 244 -9.51 4.75 -19.74
C VAL A 244 -8.24 5.27 -20.40
N VAL A 245 -7.44 4.35 -20.96
CA VAL A 245 -6.26 4.67 -21.73
C VAL A 245 -6.37 4.00 -23.08
N GLU A 246 -6.43 4.79 -24.14
CA GLU A 246 -6.57 4.31 -25.51
C GLU A 246 -5.45 3.34 -25.89
N PRO A 247 -5.77 2.21 -26.55
CA PRO A 247 -4.77 1.26 -27.04
C PRO A 247 -3.86 1.92 -28.09
N LYS A 248 -2.60 2.11 -27.74
CA LYS A 248 -1.59 2.74 -28.59
C LYS A 248 -0.15 2.33 -28.27
N TYR A 249 0.04 1.60 -27.18
CA TYR A 249 1.37 1.22 -26.72
C TYR A 249 1.78 -0.13 -27.30
N GLU A 250 3.08 -0.29 -27.60
CA GLU A 250 3.63 -1.57 -28.03
C GLU A 250 3.66 -2.58 -26.87
N TRP A 251 3.82 -2.07 -25.65
CA TRP A 251 3.78 -2.86 -24.42
C TRP A 251 3.41 -1.96 -23.24
N VAL A 252 2.80 -2.55 -22.20
CA VAL A 252 2.50 -1.91 -20.91
C VAL A 252 2.79 -2.86 -19.76
N SER A 253 3.16 -2.36 -18.58
CA SER A 253 3.07 -3.12 -17.33
C SER A 253 1.66 -3.07 -16.74
N ASP A 254 1.38 -3.89 -15.73
CA ASP A 254 0.20 -3.66 -14.89
C ASP A 254 0.41 -2.43 -14.01
N PHE A 255 -0.68 -1.77 -13.61
CA PHE A 255 -0.61 -0.67 -12.65
C PHE A 255 -0.10 -1.14 -11.28
N ARG A 256 0.83 -0.37 -10.70
CA ARG A 256 1.38 -0.54 -9.37
C ARG A 256 1.55 0.83 -8.72
N GLU A 257 0.96 1.04 -7.56
CA GLU A 257 0.97 2.33 -6.85
C GLU A 257 0.58 3.52 -7.75
N GLY A 258 -0.46 3.30 -8.60
CA GLY A 258 -0.98 4.31 -9.52
C GLY A 258 -0.11 4.60 -10.73
N ARG A 259 0.89 3.77 -11.05
CA ARG A 259 1.83 3.93 -12.18
C ARG A 259 1.91 2.68 -13.02
N ALA A 260 2.05 2.87 -14.34
CA ALA A 260 2.33 1.80 -15.29
C ALA A 260 3.44 2.23 -16.25
N GLU A 261 4.39 1.31 -16.47
CA GLU A 261 5.41 1.46 -17.49
C GLU A 261 4.78 1.22 -18.86
N VAL A 262 5.15 2.03 -19.84
CA VAL A 262 4.64 1.92 -21.22
C VAL A 262 5.78 1.98 -22.21
N GLN A 263 5.62 1.27 -23.32
CA GLN A 263 6.57 1.30 -24.43
C GLN A 263 5.89 1.80 -25.70
N THR A 264 6.57 2.70 -26.40
CA THR A 264 6.22 3.19 -27.73
C THR A 264 7.40 2.97 -28.67
N ALA A 265 7.22 3.26 -29.96
CA ALA A 265 8.31 3.26 -30.94
C ALA A 265 9.46 4.23 -30.57
N GLU A 266 9.20 5.24 -29.76
CA GLU A 266 10.20 6.24 -29.35
C GLU A 266 10.98 5.80 -28.08
N GLY A 267 10.43 4.83 -27.32
CA GLY A 267 11.07 4.30 -26.11
C GLY A 267 10.08 4.00 -25.00
N MET A 268 10.64 3.78 -23.79
CA MET A 268 9.88 3.52 -22.57
C MET A 268 9.58 4.81 -21.81
N GLY A 269 8.43 4.84 -21.16
CA GLY A 269 7.94 5.90 -20.29
C GLY A 269 7.12 5.37 -19.13
N LEU A 270 6.55 6.27 -18.32
CA LEU A 270 5.69 5.98 -17.18
C LEU A 270 4.44 6.83 -17.28
N ILE A 271 3.28 6.23 -17.03
CA ILE A 271 1.98 6.92 -17.01
C ILE A 271 1.28 6.78 -15.66
N ASP A 272 0.37 7.71 -15.39
CA ASP A 272 -0.61 7.61 -14.33
C ASP A 272 -1.88 6.87 -14.78
N LYS A 273 -2.85 6.71 -13.85
CA LYS A 273 -4.13 6.02 -14.12
C LYS A 273 -5.04 6.72 -15.15
N HIS A 274 -4.77 7.97 -15.49
CA HIS A 274 -5.49 8.73 -16.51
C HIS A 274 -4.80 8.66 -17.89
N GLY A 275 -3.64 7.98 -17.95
CA GLY A 275 -2.83 7.88 -19.18
C GLY A 275 -1.94 9.09 -19.43
N GLU A 276 -1.82 10.00 -18.43
CA GLU A 276 -0.92 11.14 -18.51
C GLU A 276 0.52 10.71 -18.25
N TYR A 277 1.45 11.24 -19.03
CA TYR A 277 2.86 10.89 -18.85
C TYR A 277 3.47 11.53 -17.61
N ILE A 278 3.98 10.70 -16.73
CA ILE A 278 4.86 11.09 -15.63
C ILE A 278 6.31 11.15 -16.13
N ILE A 279 6.70 10.16 -16.93
CA ILE A 279 7.98 10.11 -17.63
C ILE A 279 7.68 9.89 -19.11
N LEU A 280 8.13 10.82 -19.96
CA LEU A 280 7.89 10.73 -21.40
C LEU A 280 8.54 9.47 -21.99
N PRO A 281 7.91 8.82 -23.01
CA PRO A 281 8.38 7.56 -23.58
C PRO A 281 9.52 7.80 -24.57
N ARG A 282 10.71 8.08 -24.07
CA ARG A 282 11.93 8.37 -24.84
C ARG A 282 13.18 7.70 -24.30
N TYR A 283 13.02 6.87 -23.28
CA TYR A 283 14.13 6.23 -22.59
C TYR A 283 14.29 4.79 -23.04
N LYS A 284 15.51 4.24 -22.89
CA LYS A 284 15.82 2.86 -23.26
C LYS A 284 15.21 1.87 -22.26
N ILE A 285 15.22 2.24 -20.98
CA ILE A 285 14.66 1.46 -19.88
C ILE A 285 14.00 2.43 -18.91
N VAL A 286 12.83 2.05 -18.42
CA VAL A 286 12.16 2.66 -17.27
C VAL A 286 11.74 1.52 -16.35
N GLU A 287 12.22 1.52 -15.12
CA GLU A 287 11.88 0.56 -14.07
C GLU A 287 11.28 1.32 -12.89
N TYR A 288 9.99 1.13 -12.65
CA TYR A 288 9.29 1.74 -11.53
C TYR A 288 9.32 0.80 -10.32
N ASP A 289 9.91 1.27 -9.23
CA ASP A 289 9.84 0.60 -7.93
C ASP A 289 8.67 1.13 -7.11
N ALA A 290 7.58 0.38 -7.09
CA ALA A 290 6.37 0.69 -6.33
C ALA A 290 6.63 0.83 -4.81
N VAL A 291 7.73 0.25 -4.29
CA VAL A 291 8.08 0.29 -2.87
C VAL A 291 8.67 1.65 -2.49
N SER A 292 9.62 2.13 -3.26
CA SER A 292 10.24 3.45 -3.04
C SER A 292 9.43 4.60 -3.65
N GLY A 293 8.59 4.29 -4.65
CA GLY A 293 7.90 5.27 -5.48
C GLY A 293 8.83 6.00 -6.45
N CYS A 294 10.06 5.51 -6.64
CA CYS A 294 11.04 6.07 -7.56
C CYS A 294 11.11 5.24 -8.83
N SER A 295 11.59 5.87 -9.92
CA SER A 295 11.86 5.19 -11.18
C SER A 295 13.34 5.27 -11.51
N GLN A 296 13.95 4.13 -11.84
CA GLN A 296 15.28 4.07 -12.44
C GLN A 296 15.14 4.10 -13.96
N VAL A 297 15.85 4.99 -14.61
CA VAL A 297 15.65 5.31 -16.01
C VAL A 297 17.00 5.32 -16.73
N LEU A 298 17.14 4.54 -17.81
CA LEU A 298 18.31 4.55 -18.66
C LEU A 298 18.07 5.42 -19.89
N GLY A 299 18.76 6.56 -19.97
CA GLY A 299 18.82 7.43 -21.13
C GLY A 299 20.11 7.28 -21.92
N ASP A 300 20.37 8.20 -22.83
CA ASP A 300 21.64 8.25 -23.60
C ASP A 300 22.84 8.67 -22.76
N GLU A 301 22.60 9.47 -21.73
CA GLU A 301 23.63 9.98 -20.82
C GLU A 301 23.92 9.03 -19.62
N GLY A 302 23.19 7.89 -19.55
CA GLY A 302 23.33 6.90 -18.48
C GLY A 302 22.09 6.76 -17.61
N TRP A 303 22.28 6.18 -16.41
CA TRP A 303 21.22 5.96 -15.45
C TRP A 303 20.84 7.24 -14.70
N MET A 304 19.54 7.45 -14.55
CA MET A 304 18.92 8.56 -13.82
C MET A 304 17.88 7.99 -12.86
N VAL A 305 17.54 8.75 -11.82
CA VAL A 305 16.46 8.43 -10.90
C VAL A 305 15.45 9.56 -10.92
N PHE A 306 14.18 9.20 -11.00
CA PHE A 306 13.06 10.12 -10.93
C PHE A 306 12.23 9.79 -9.68
N ASP A 307 11.70 10.81 -9.04
CA ASP A 307 10.74 10.62 -7.96
C ASP A 307 9.35 10.24 -8.48
N TYR A 308 8.40 10.11 -7.57
CA TYR A 308 7.03 9.74 -7.91
C TYR A 308 6.34 10.75 -8.83
N GLU A 309 6.64 12.02 -8.72
CA GLU A 309 6.09 13.10 -9.56
C GLU A 309 6.79 13.20 -10.93
N GLY A 310 7.80 12.39 -11.19
CA GLY A 310 8.57 12.43 -12.44
C GLY A 310 9.63 13.54 -12.45
N VAL A 311 10.03 14.02 -11.28
CA VAL A 311 11.13 14.98 -11.15
C VAL A 311 12.44 14.21 -11.04
N GLN A 312 13.42 14.55 -11.88
CA GLN A 312 14.73 13.92 -11.84
C GLN A 312 15.46 14.29 -10.53
N LEU A 313 15.82 13.26 -9.78
CA LEU A 313 16.64 13.41 -8.59
C LEU A 313 18.12 13.52 -8.98
N GLN A 314 18.87 14.37 -8.27
CA GLN A 314 20.32 14.45 -8.46
C GLN A 314 20.94 13.13 -7.96
N PRO A 315 21.75 12.45 -8.75
CA PRO A 315 22.47 11.29 -8.26
C PRO A 315 23.47 11.76 -7.19
N LEU A 316 23.58 10.99 -6.10
CA LEU A 316 24.77 11.05 -5.27
C LEU A 316 25.97 10.69 -6.14
N GLU A 317 27.06 11.47 -6.06
CA GLU A 317 28.30 11.21 -6.77
C GLU A 317 28.80 9.79 -6.44
N CYS A 318 28.41 8.83 -7.25
CA CYS A 318 28.85 7.45 -7.17
C CYS A 318 29.61 7.14 -8.47
N GLU A 319 30.90 6.94 -8.37
CA GLU A 319 31.72 6.40 -9.46
C GLU A 319 31.37 4.94 -9.71
N GLN A 320 30.23 4.68 -10.37
CA GLN A 320 29.83 3.31 -10.75
C GLN A 320 29.76 3.20 -12.27
N ASP A 321 30.22 2.06 -12.76
CA ASP A 321 30.16 1.70 -14.17
C ASP A 321 28.70 1.57 -14.63
N ILE A 322 28.21 2.58 -15.35
CA ILE A 322 26.83 2.72 -15.82
C ILE A 322 26.43 1.76 -16.96
N SER A 323 27.32 0.87 -17.36
CA SER A 323 27.09 -0.10 -18.46
C SER A 323 26.51 -1.44 -17.99
N VAL A 324 26.33 -1.64 -16.68
CA VAL A 324 25.94 -2.96 -16.10
C VAL A 324 24.44 -3.08 -15.91
N TYR A 325 23.83 -4.15 -16.43
CA TYR A 325 22.46 -4.54 -16.13
C TYR A 325 22.46 -5.81 -15.24
N PRO A 326 21.71 -5.92 -14.14
CA PRO A 326 20.73 -4.94 -13.61
C PRO A 326 21.38 -3.66 -13.09
N PRO A 327 20.64 -2.54 -13.08
CA PRO A 327 21.18 -1.25 -12.66
C PRO A 327 21.76 -1.38 -11.25
N PRO A 328 22.87 -0.67 -10.95
CA PRO A 328 23.37 -0.60 -9.60
C PRO A 328 22.25 -0.04 -8.70
N LYS A 329 22.10 -0.59 -7.48
CA LYS A 329 21.18 -0.02 -6.49
C LYS A 329 21.65 1.40 -6.19
N LEU A 330 21.00 2.38 -6.83
CA LEU A 330 21.27 3.79 -6.56
C LEU A 330 20.65 4.14 -5.21
N GLU A 331 21.49 4.31 -4.19
CA GLU A 331 21.07 4.89 -2.94
C GLU A 331 20.85 6.39 -3.17
N CYS A 332 19.61 6.84 -3.21
CA CYS A 332 19.27 8.25 -3.27
C CYS A 332 19.08 8.77 -1.85
N GLU A 333 19.92 9.70 -1.40
CA GLU A 333 19.52 10.59 -0.31
C GLU A 333 18.49 11.58 -0.86
N ILE A 334 17.26 11.41 -0.41
CA ILE A 334 16.20 12.39 -0.67
C ILE A 334 16.45 13.54 0.32
N VAL A 335 16.95 14.66 -0.19
CA VAL A 335 17.20 15.91 0.56
C VAL A 335 15.86 16.52 1.00
#